data_2604e49c8112da0019db398c6353a7c8
#
_entry.id   2604e49c8112da0019db398c6353a7c8
#
_cell.length_a   1.000
_cell.length_b   1.000
_cell.length_c   1.000
_cell.angle_alpha   90.00
_cell.angle_beta   90.00
_cell.angle_gamma   90.00
#
_symmetry.space_group_name_H-M   'P 1'
#
loop_
_entity.id
_entity.type
_entity.pdbx_description
1 polymer ?
#
loop_
_entity_poly.entity_id
_entity_poly.type
_entity_poly.pdbx_seq_one_letter_code
_entity_poly.pdbx_strand_id
1 'polypeptide(L)'
;MRDFSPDLIKFMRDQYPKGSRIKLGYMNDPYHPVEPGTMGTLDHIDDMGTFHITWDNGRTLGLIPGEDSFSLVPPEPTMMKLYFPLKAERFGEDDWGYRSEELEPMSDREILDAEDYILAALIKYRSPEETERGIMHWYGEKDSVNDKVKSVVFSAERVNNKLWGIAECRVVGTLNDQELTSLKEYISGQASDGWGEGFEQREIHTEDGDMYVHLWDFDDWEIRTEQECFAPK
;
A
#
# COMPACT_ATOMS: atom_id res chain seq x y z
N MET A 1 -17.59 34.26 23.43
CA MET A 1 -16.34 33.72 22.88
C MET A 1 -15.89 32.67 23.90
N ARG A 2 -15.74 31.41 23.53
CA ARG A 2 -15.26 30.36 24.42
C ARG A 2 -13.73 30.45 24.44
N ASP A 3 -13.15 30.66 25.64
CA ASP A 3 -11.70 30.54 25.78
C ASP A 3 -11.34 29.05 25.88
N PHE A 4 -10.70 28.53 24.88
CA PHE A 4 -10.12 27.20 24.92
C PHE A 4 -8.82 27.21 25.74
N SER A 5 -8.60 26.18 26.54
CA SER A 5 -7.33 26.07 27.26
C SER A 5 -6.18 25.79 26.30
N PRO A 6 -4.95 26.21 26.61
CA PRO A 6 -3.78 25.89 25.77
C PRO A 6 -3.60 24.41 25.51
N ASP A 7 -3.90 23.55 26.49
CA ASP A 7 -3.83 22.10 26.35
C ASP A 7 -4.85 21.55 25.34
N LEU A 8 -6.07 22.13 25.33
CA LEU A 8 -7.09 21.73 24.36
C LEU A 8 -6.71 22.19 22.95
N ILE A 9 -6.13 23.39 22.81
CA ILE A 9 -5.65 23.88 21.49
C ILE A 9 -4.53 22.98 20.98
N LYS A 10 -3.59 22.60 21.86
CA LYS A 10 -2.53 21.64 21.50
C LYS A 10 -3.13 20.30 21.06
N PHE A 11 -4.06 19.75 21.83
CA PHE A 11 -4.77 18.52 21.47
C PHE A 11 -5.46 18.63 20.10
N MET A 12 -6.15 19.75 19.82
CA MET A 12 -6.79 19.99 18.52
C MET A 12 -5.76 20.01 17.39
N ARG A 13 -4.59 20.67 17.58
CA ARG A 13 -3.52 20.71 16.58
C ARG A 13 -2.92 19.30 16.29
N ASP A 14 -2.84 18.47 17.33
CA ASP A 14 -2.37 17.09 17.18
C ASP A 14 -3.41 16.22 16.45
N GLN A 15 -4.71 16.43 16.72
CA GLN A 15 -5.80 15.68 16.06
C GLN A 15 -6.11 16.16 14.64
N TYR A 16 -5.84 17.43 14.34
CA TYR A 16 -6.12 18.07 13.06
C TYR A 16 -4.83 18.71 12.52
N PRO A 17 -3.92 17.92 11.96
CA PRO A 17 -2.68 18.47 11.42
C PRO A 17 -2.95 19.36 10.20
N LYS A 18 -2.02 20.30 9.95
CA LYS A 18 -2.04 21.12 8.74
C LYS A 18 -2.16 20.25 7.48
N GLY A 19 -3.02 20.63 6.57
CA GLY A 19 -3.31 19.88 5.35
C GLY A 19 -4.47 18.90 5.47
N SER A 20 -5.04 18.74 6.69
CA SER A 20 -6.24 17.91 6.88
C SER A 20 -7.39 18.38 5.99
N ARG A 21 -8.04 17.44 5.32
CA ARG A 21 -9.24 17.71 4.52
C ARG A 21 -10.47 17.75 5.43
N ILE A 22 -11.23 18.82 5.31
CA ILE A 22 -12.42 19.12 6.13
C ILE A 22 -13.64 19.17 5.22
N LYS A 23 -14.73 18.53 5.66
CA LYS A 23 -16.05 18.69 5.04
C LYS A 23 -16.95 19.45 6.01
N LEU A 24 -17.48 20.58 5.58
CA LEU A 24 -18.40 21.39 6.37
C LEU A 24 -19.72 20.66 6.55
N GLY A 25 -20.19 20.55 7.79
CA GLY A 25 -21.53 20.12 8.12
C GLY A 25 -22.50 21.31 8.23
N TYR A 26 -22.13 22.28 9.06
CA TYR A 26 -22.90 23.49 9.30
C TYR A 26 -21.98 24.62 9.77
N MET A 27 -22.26 25.87 9.36
CA MET A 27 -21.55 27.07 9.79
C MET A 27 -22.52 28.08 10.38
N ASN A 28 -22.21 28.55 11.57
CA ASN A 28 -22.99 29.55 12.29
C ASN A 28 -22.56 30.98 11.94
N ASP A 29 -22.63 31.34 10.65
CA ASP A 29 -22.39 32.69 10.19
C ASP A 29 -23.69 33.28 9.65
N PRO A 30 -24.24 34.37 10.23
CA PRO A 30 -25.55 34.92 9.83
C PRO A 30 -25.51 35.71 8.54
N TYR A 31 -24.34 36.04 8.01
CA TYR A 31 -24.21 36.94 6.86
C TYR A 31 -23.86 36.18 5.58
N HIS A 32 -22.81 35.42 5.63
CA HIS A 32 -22.27 34.74 4.43
C HIS A 32 -21.66 33.39 4.80
N PRO A 33 -22.42 32.43 5.31
CA PRO A 33 -21.87 31.11 5.66
C PRO A 33 -21.29 30.41 4.42
N VAL A 34 -20.33 29.54 4.63
CA VAL A 34 -19.97 28.55 3.63
C VAL A 34 -21.08 27.51 3.57
N GLU A 35 -21.41 27.04 2.37
CA GLU A 35 -22.49 26.08 2.21
C GLU A 35 -22.13 24.72 2.83
N PRO A 36 -23.08 24.06 3.52
CA PRO A 36 -22.89 22.70 4.00
C PRO A 36 -22.46 21.73 2.89
N GLY A 37 -21.58 20.82 3.21
CA GLY A 37 -21.01 19.87 2.25
C GLY A 37 -19.77 20.39 1.50
N THR A 38 -19.44 21.69 1.60
CA THR A 38 -18.25 22.26 1.00
C THR A 38 -17.00 21.62 1.63
N MET A 39 -16.03 21.28 0.78
CA MET A 39 -14.73 20.77 1.18
C MET A 39 -13.72 21.89 1.32
N GLY A 40 -12.73 21.72 2.20
CA GLY A 40 -11.63 22.64 2.37
C GLY A 40 -10.40 21.97 2.97
N THR A 41 -9.30 22.70 2.99
CA THR A 41 -8.04 22.26 3.56
C THR A 41 -7.69 23.11 4.78
N LEU A 42 -7.35 22.47 5.88
CA LEU A 42 -6.92 23.15 7.11
C LEU A 42 -5.52 23.74 6.94
N ASP A 43 -5.37 25.04 7.07
CA ASP A 43 -4.09 25.71 7.03
C ASP A 43 -3.40 25.71 8.40
N HIS A 44 -4.14 26.09 9.44
CA HIS A 44 -3.67 26.07 10.82
C HIS A 44 -4.83 26.27 11.81
N ILE A 45 -4.56 26.00 13.08
CA ILE A 45 -5.44 26.35 14.20
C ILE A 45 -4.73 27.45 15.00
N ASP A 46 -5.40 28.59 15.19
CA ASP A 46 -4.84 29.71 15.92
C ASP A 46 -4.91 29.49 17.46
N ASP A 47 -4.39 30.49 18.23
CA ASP A 47 -4.36 30.42 19.68
C ASP A 47 -5.74 30.64 20.33
N MET A 48 -6.75 31.01 19.54
CA MET A 48 -8.16 31.10 19.94
C MET A 48 -8.91 29.81 19.67
N GLY A 49 -8.28 28.83 19.01
CA GLY A 49 -8.90 27.56 18.60
C GLY A 49 -9.71 27.66 17.32
N THR A 50 -9.57 28.74 16.55
CA THR A 50 -10.22 28.86 15.23
C THR A 50 -9.45 28.04 14.21
N PHE A 51 -10.18 27.26 13.44
CA PHE A 51 -9.64 26.49 12.32
C PHE A 51 -9.65 27.37 11.06
N HIS A 52 -8.47 27.75 10.60
CA HIS A 52 -8.31 28.52 9.36
C HIS A 52 -8.34 27.57 8.17
N ILE A 53 -9.38 27.67 7.35
CA ILE A 53 -9.65 26.76 6.24
C ILE A 53 -9.58 27.51 4.93
N THR A 54 -8.87 26.96 3.96
CA THR A 54 -8.99 27.33 2.54
C THR A 54 -10.03 26.41 1.90
N TRP A 55 -11.23 26.96 1.63
CA TRP A 55 -12.32 26.21 1.05
C TRP A 55 -12.14 26.03 -0.46
N ASP A 56 -12.56 24.89 -1.01
CA ASP A 56 -12.42 24.58 -2.44
C ASP A 56 -13.21 25.54 -3.35
N ASN A 57 -14.19 26.24 -2.81
CA ASN A 57 -14.91 27.32 -3.49
C ASN A 57 -14.18 28.68 -3.47
N GLY A 58 -12.93 28.72 -2.98
CA GLY A 58 -12.07 29.90 -2.91
C GLY A 58 -12.30 30.81 -1.70
N ARG A 59 -13.17 30.43 -0.77
CA ARG A 59 -13.39 31.17 0.48
C ARG A 59 -12.35 30.81 1.54
N THR A 60 -12.19 31.70 2.53
CA THR A 60 -11.21 31.55 3.62
C THR A 60 -11.83 31.75 5.01
N LEU A 61 -13.15 31.53 5.14
CA LEU A 61 -13.85 31.71 6.41
C LEU A 61 -13.43 30.58 7.37
N GLY A 62 -13.05 30.96 8.60
CA GLY A 62 -12.64 30.01 9.63
C GLY A 62 -13.80 29.24 10.24
N LEU A 63 -13.51 28.10 10.84
CA LEU A 63 -14.45 27.29 11.64
C LEU A 63 -14.19 27.48 13.12
N ILE A 64 -15.27 27.58 13.90
CA ILE A 64 -15.24 27.69 15.34
C ILE A 64 -15.79 26.39 15.95
N PRO A 65 -14.94 25.52 16.54
CA PRO A 65 -15.39 24.28 17.16
C PRO A 65 -16.47 24.52 18.23
N GLY A 66 -17.57 23.77 18.13
CA GLY A 66 -18.70 23.88 19.05
C GLY A 66 -19.74 24.93 18.66
N GLU A 67 -19.48 25.79 17.67
CA GLU A 67 -20.47 26.63 16.98
C GLU A 67 -20.73 26.07 15.58
N ASP A 68 -19.69 25.66 14.90
CA ASP A 68 -19.74 25.03 13.58
C ASP A 68 -19.62 23.52 13.70
N SER A 69 -20.14 22.79 12.72
CA SER A 69 -19.98 21.35 12.61
C SER A 69 -19.23 20.98 11.35
N PHE A 70 -18.31 20.05 11.49
CA PHE A 70 -17.48 19.56 10.39
C PHE A 70 -17.02 18.12 10.65
N SER A 71 -16.54 17.47 9.62
CA SER A 71 -15.90 16.15 9.69
C SER A 71 -14.56 16.16 8.98
N LEU A 72 -13.62 15.37 9.48
CA LEU A 72 -12.42 15.02 8.74
C LEU A 72 -12.80 14.14 7.54
N VAL A 73 -12.19 14.42 6.41
CA VAL A 73 -12.24 13.54 5.26
C VAL A 73 -10.91 12.81 5.22
N PRO A 74 -10.92 11.51 5.40
CA PRO A 74 -9.71 10.73 5.26
C PRO A 74 -9.07 10.98 3.89
N PRO A 75 -7.74 11.05 3.80
CA PRO A 75 -7.07 11.13 2.50
C PRO A 75 -7.44 9.90 1.68
N GLU A 76 -7.68 10.12 0.38
CA GLU A 76 -7.93 9.02 -0.55
C GLU A 76 -6.69 8.12 -0.59
N PRO A 77 -6.89 6.80 -0.55
CA PRO A 77 -5.77 5.88 -0.67
C PRO A 77 -5.12 6.01 -2.04
N THR A 78 -3.80 6.00 -2.06
CA THR A 78 -3.01 5.93 -3.28
C THR A 78 -2.42 4.53 -3.45
N MET A 79 -2.16 4.13 -4.69
CA MET A 79 -1.47 2.87 -4.98
C MET A 79 0.03 3.10 -4.96
N MET A 80 0.72 2.29 -4.17
CA MET A 80 2.17 2.19 -4.16
C MET A 80 2.55 0.79 -4.60
N LYS A 81 3.52 0.68 -5.50
CA LYS A 81 4.07 -0.61 -5.94
C LYS A 81 5.43 -0.83 -5.29
N LEU A 82 5.60 -2.03 -4.77
CA LEU A 82 6.89 -2.54 -4.32
C LEU A 82 7.27 -3.72 -5.22
N TYR A 83 8.51 -3.73 -5.64
CA TYR A 83 9.03 -4.67 -6.63
C TYR A 83 10.00 -5.65 -5.96
N PHE A 84 9.96 -6.90 -6.36
CA PHE A 84 10.89 -7.93 -5.93
C PHE A 84 11.26 -8.84 -7.11
N PRO A 85 12.47 -9.43 -7.11
CA PRO A 85 12.88 -10.34 -8.15
C PRO A 85 11.93 -11.54 -8.22
N LEU A 86 11.52 -11.90 -9.43
CA LEU A 86 10.77 -13.12 -9.68
C LEU A 86 11.73 -14.14 -10.26
N LYS A 87 11.81 -15.30 -9.62
CA LYS A 87 12.61 -16.43 -10.08
C LYS A 87 11.70 -17.60 -10.42
N ALA A 88 12.08 -18.35 -11.40
CA ALA A 88 11.42 -19.59 -11.74
C ALA A 88 12.45 -20.67 -12.06
N GLU A 89 12.10 -21.90 -11.77
CA GLU A 89 12.87 -23.07 -12.08
C GLU A 89 11.98 -24.06 -12.82
N ARG A 90 12.56 -24.80 -13.73
CA ARG A 90 11.91 -25.90 -14.40
C ARG A 90 12.46 -27.23 -13.90
N PHE A 91 11.67 -28.27 -14.01
CA PHE A 91 12.19 -29.61 -13.81
C PHE A 91 13.11 -29.99 -14.97
N GLY A 92 14.28 -30.47 -14.64
CA GLY A 92 15.19 -31.08 -15.60
C GLY A 92 14.62 -32.38 -16.14
N GLU A 93 15.24 -32.91 -17.19
CA GLU A 93 15.00 -34.26 -17.71
C GLU A 93 16.17 -35.17 -17.34
N ASP A 94 15.87 -36.42 -17.00
CA ASP A 94 16.91 -37.43 -16.81
C ASP A 94 17.44 -37.93 -18.17
N ASP A 95 18.47 -38.79 -18.15
CA ASP A 95 19.07 -39.37 -19.35
C ASP A 95 18.07 -40.17 -20.22
N TRP A 96 16.88 -40.43 -19.73
CA TRP A 96 15.83 -41.20 -20.39
C TRP A 96 14.68 -40.30 -20.86
N GLY A 97 14.78 -38.99 -20.65
CA GLY A 97 13.74 -38.02 -20.98
C GLY A 97 12.54 -38.03 -20.02
N TYR A 98 12.71 -38.58 -18.81
CA TYR A 98 11.69 -38.48 -17.77
C TYR A 98 12.00 -37.26 -16.89
N ARG A 99 10.94 -36.66 -16.34
CA ARG A 99 11.05 -35.55 -15.40
C ARG A 99 12.02 -35.91 -14.26
N SER A 100 13.10 -35.15 -14.14
CA SER A 100 14.03 -35.20 -13.02
C SER A 100 13.42 -34.51 -11.79
N GLU A 101 13.87 -34.90 -10.60
CA GLU A 101 13.58 -34.12 -9.38
C GLU A 101 14.53 -32.90 -9.25
N GLU A 102 15.54 -32.78 -10.10
CA GLU A 102 16.46 -31.65 -10.12
C GLU A 102 15.78 -30.47 -10.81
N LEU A 103 15.88 -29.31 -10.18
CA LEU A 103 15.36 -28.04 -10.70
C LEU A 103 16.48 -27.27 -11.41
N GLU A 104 16.19 -26.72 -12.56
CA GLU A 104 17.09 -25.87 -13.33
C GLU A 104 16.55 -24.43 -13.36
N PRO A 105 17.39 -23.42 -13.06
CA PRO A 105 16.93 -22.04 -13.08
C PRO A 105 16.57 -21.59 -14.50
N MET A 106 15.43 -20.91 -14.62
CA MET A 106 14.96 -20.30 -15.85
C MET A 106 15.61 -18.92 -16.06
N SER A 107 15.97 -18.63 -17.28
CA SER A 107 16.43 -17.29 -17.68
C SER A 107 15.26 -16.29 -17.64
N ASP A 108 15.58 -14.99 -17.51
CA ASP A 108 14.58 -13.91 -17.60
C ASP A 108 13.70 -14.00 -18.86
N ARG A 109 14.24 -14.51 -19.96
CA ARG A 109 13.49 -14.71 -21.21
C ARG A 109 12.48 -15.84 -21.11
N GLU A 110 12.88 -16.98 -20.55
CA GLU A 110 11.98 -18.13 -20.35
C GLU A 110 10.86 -17.77 -19.39
N ILE A 111 11.17 -16.99 -18.33
CA ILE A 111 10.17 -16.45 -17.42
C ILE A 111 9.18 -15.53 -18.14
N LEU A 112 9.66 -14.67 -19.05
CA LEU A 112 8.80 -13.82 -19.87
C LEU A 112 7.93 -14.62 -20.84
N ASP A 113 8.46 -15.68 -21.44
CA ASP A 113 7.70 -16.54 -22.35
C ASP A 113 6.59 -17.31 -21.59
N ALA A 114 6.76 -17.51 -20.28
CA ALA A 114 5.78 -18.13 -19.38
C ALA A 114 4.87 -17.12 -18.63
N GLU A 115 4.93 -15.83 -18.95
CA GLU A 115 4.23 -14.75 -18.22
C GLU A 115 2.75 -15.03 -17.98
N ASP A 116 2.03 -15.48 -19.00
CA ASP A 116 0.58 -15.73 -18.89
C ASP A 116 0.25 -16.83 -17.86
N TYR A 117 1.07 -17.87 -17.79
CA TYR A 117 0.92 -18.95 -16.81
C TYR A 117 1.21 -18.47 -15.41
N ILE A 118 2.27 -17.67 -15.26
CA ILE A 118 2.66 -17.07 -13.96
C ILE A 118 1.56 -16.13 -13.46
N LEU A 119 1.06 -15.23 -14.30
CA LEU A 119 -0.02 -14.32 -13.96
C LEU A 119 -1.31 -15.08 -13.59
N ALA A 120 -1.66 -16.12 -14.34
CA ALA A 120 -2.83 -16.95 -14.05
C ALA A 120 -2.70 -17.68 -12.71
N ALA A 121 -1.49 -18.13 -12.36
CA ALA A 121 -1.22 -18.73 -11.06
C ALA A 121 -1.34 -17.71 -9.93
N LEU A 122 -0.77 -16.52 -10.09
CA LEU A 122 -0.85 -15.44 -9.08
C LEU A 122 -2.29 -14.97 -8.84
N ILE A 123 -3.13 -14.89 -9.88
CA ILE A 123 -4.54 -14.49 -9.76
C ILE A 123 -5.34 -15.45 -8.88
N LYS A 124 -5.06 -16.75 -8.90
CA LYS A 124 -5.77 -17.75 -8.09
C LYS A 124 -5.61 -17.53 -6.58
N TYR A 125 -4.61 -16.79 -6.14
CA TYR A 125 -4.29 -16.51 -4.74
C TYR A 125 -4.73 -15.12 -4.28
N ARG A 126 -5.41 -14.37 -5.15
CA ARG A 126 -6.05 -13.11 -4.81
C ARG A 126 -7.40 -13.36 -4.17
N SER A 127 -7.44 -13.74 -2.93
CA SER A 127 -8.64 -13.53 -2.14
C SER A 127 -8.57 -12.12 -1.54
N PRO A 128 -9.47 -11.19 -1.92
CA PRO A 128 -9.53 -9.86 -1.28
C PRO A 128 -9.70 -9.96 0.24
N GLU A 129 -10.41 -10.98 0.72
CA GLU A 129 -10.67 -11.23 2.13
C GLU A 129 -9.41 -11.66 2.89
N GLU A 130 -8.53 -12.43 2.26
CA GLU A 130 -7.25 -12.84 2.84
C GLU A 130 -6.25 -11.69 2.84
N THR A 131 -6.27 -10.86 1.82
CA THR A 131 -5.41 -9.68 1.71
C THR A 131 -5.74 -8.61 2.75
N GLU A 132 -7.02 -8.37 3.02
CA GLU A 132 -7.46 -7.43 4.06
C GLU A 132 -7.15 -7.93 5.48
N ARG A 133 -7.16 -9.23 5.71
CA ARG A 133 -6.81 -9.82 7.01
C ARG A 133 -5.31 -9.87 7.24
N GLY A 134 -4.50 -9.98 6.20
CA GLY A 134 -3.08 -10.27 6.28
C GLY A 134 -2.32 -9.27 7.15
N ILE A 135 -2.40 -7.99 6.83
CA ILE A 135 -1.63 -6.93 7.52
C ILE A 135 -2.04 -6.81 8.98
N MET A 136 -3.32 -6.97 9.30
CA MET A 136 -3.86 -6.80 10.65
C MET A 136 -3.53 -7.94 11.61
N HIS A 137 -3.17 -9.12 11.11
CA HIS A 137 -3.07 -10.34 11.93
C HIS A 137 -1.67 -10.65 12.44
N TRP A 138 -0.64 -10.20 11.72
CA TRP A 138 0.75 -10.59 12.02
C TRP A 138 1.41 -9.75 13.11
N TYR A 139 1.12 -8.50 13.12
CA TYR A 139 1.78 -7.58 14.06
C TYR A 139 0.96 -7.28 15.30
N GLY A 140 0.16 -8.13 15.86
CA GLY A 140 -0.56 -8.02 17.14
C GLY A 140 -0.36 -6.74 17.98
N GLU A 141 0.55 -5.89 17.61
CA GLU A 141 0.86 -4.58 18.14
C GLU A 141 0.34 -3.49 17.20
N LYS A 142 -0.03 -2.35 17.76
CA LYS A 142 -0.45 -1.17 17.01
C LYS A 142 0.75 -0.54 16.29
N ASP A 143 1.09 -1.06 15.15
CA ASP A 143 2.05 -0.41 14.26
C ASP A 143 1.31 0.62 13.40
N SER A 144 1.89 1.83 13.26
CA SER A 144 1.33 2.90 12.45
C SER A 144 1.16 2.51 10.97
N VAL A 145 1.91 1.54 10.48
CA VAL A 145 1.75 0.99 9.13
C VAL A 145 0.38 0.36 8.93
N ASN A 146 -0.18 -0.30 9.95
CA ASN A 146 -1.50 -0.92 9.90
C ASN A 146 -2.64 0.09 9.70
N ASP A 147 -2.47 1.30 10.22
CA ASP A 147 -3.46 2.37 10.05
C ASP A 147 -3.43 2.95 8.62
N LYS A 148 -2.29 2.91 7.97
CA LYS A 148 -2.06 3.52 6.65
C LYS A 148 -2.24 2.54 5.49
N VAL A 149 -1.78 1.30 5.61
CA VAL A 149 -1.87 0.30 4.54
C VAL A 149 -3.21 -0.44 4.63
N LYS A 150 -4.03 -0.30 3.60
CA LYS A 150 -5.40 -0.86 3.57
C LYS A 150 -5.46 -2.22 2.89
N SER A 151 -4.59 -2.46 1.94
CA SER A 151 -4.48 -3.78 1.29
C SER A 151 -3.11 -3.93 0.64
N VAL A 152 -2.67 -5.17 0.51
CA VAL A 152 -1.52 -5.59 -0.29
C VAL A 152 -2.00 -6.69 -1.22
N VAL A 153 -1.77 -6.54 -2.52
CA VAL A 153 -2.15 -7.53 -3.53
C VAL A 153 -0.91 -7.90 -4.32
N PHE A 154 -0.60 -9.19 -4.37
CA PHE A 154 0.53 -9.68 -5.15
C PHE A 154 0.15 -9.84 -6.62
N SER A 155 1.05 -9.44 -7.50
CA SER A 155 0.95 -9.58 -8.94
C SER A 155 2.34 -9.68 -9.58
N ALA A 156 2.40 -9.69 -10.91
CA ALA A 156 3.64 -9.53 -11.65
C ALA A 156 3.48 -8.49 -12.74
N GLU A 157 4.56 -7.81 -13.09
CA GLU A 157 4.58 -6.80 -14.14
C GLU A 157 5.88 -6.88 -14.94
N ARG A 158 5.76 -6.72 -16.25
CA ARG A 158 6.91 -6.66 -17.15
C ARG A 158 7.49 -5.24 -17.19
N VAL A 159 8.71 -5.09 -16.70
CA VAL A 159 9.45 -3.83 -16.77
C VAL A 159 10.84 -4.09 -17.35
N ASN A 160 11.23 -3.34 -18.38
CA ASN A 160 12.54 -3.44 -19.02
C ASN A 160 12.92 -4.87 -19.47
N ASN A 161 12.00 -5.59 -20.10
CA ASN A 161 12.17 -6.98 -20.54
C ASN A 161 12.47 -7.99 -19.41
N LYS A 162 12.04 -7.70 -18.22
CA LYS A 162 12.08 -8.61 -17.09
C LYS A 162 10.71 -8.64 -16.41
N LEU A 163 10.29 -9.80 -15.97
CA LEU A 163 9.11 -9.96 -15.14
C LEU A 163 9.51 -9.77 -13.68
N TRP A 164 8.80 -8.85 -13.01
CA TRP A 164 8.98 -8.55 -11.60
C TRP A 164 7.77 -9.01 -10.82
N GLY A 165 7.99 -9.58 -9.65
CA GLY A 165 6.95 -9.70 -8.65
C GLY A 165 6.62 -8.32 -8.09
N ILE A 166 5.34 -8.07 -7.82
CA ILE A 166 4.84 -6.80 -7.36
C ILE A 166 3.93 -7.01 -6.16
N ALA A 167 4.13 -6.20 -5.12
CA ALA A 167 3.15 -5.97 -4.09
C ALA A 167 2.47 -4.61 -4.34
N GLU A 168 1.22 -4.64 -4.75
CA GLU A 168 0.39 -3.45 -4.93
C GLU A 168 -0.24 -3.08 -3.59
N CYS A 169 0.28 -2.00 -2.98
CA CYS A 169 -0.12 -1.55 -1.66
C CYS A 169 -1.06 -0.34 -1.77
N ARG A 170 -2.25 -0.46 -1.18
CA ARG A 170 -3.19 0.65 -1.07
C ARG A 170 -2.91 1.42 0.21
N VAL A 171 -2.35 2.62 0.10
CA VAL A 171 -1.81 3.40 1.22
C VAL A 171 -2.57 4.71 1.40
N VAL A 172 -2.96 5.00 2.63
CA VAL A 172 -3.57 6.27 3.04
C VAL A 172 -2.49 7.21 3.57
N GLY A 173 -2.31 8.34 2.89
CA GLY A 173 -1.25 9.30 3.22
C GLY A 173 0.12 8.85 2.73
N THR A 174 1.18 9.21 3.47
CA THR A 174 2.57 8.86 3.14
C THR A 174 3.17 7.98 4.23
N LEU A 175 3.98 7.02 3.83
CA LEU A 175 4.80 6.23 4.75
C LEU A 175 6.11 6.96 5.01
N ASN A 176 6.57 6.98 6.26
CA ASN A 176 7.94 7.35 6.60
C ASN A 176 8.88 6.16 6.38
N ASP A 177 10.18 6.38 6.53
CA ASP A 177 11.20 5.35 6.26
C ASP A 177 11.04 4.11 7.15
N GLN A 178 10.66 4.29 8.41
CA GLN A 178 10.43 3.17 9.34
C GLN A 178 9.17 2.37 8.95
N GLU A 179 8.08 3.05 8.61
CA GLU A 179 6.84 2.40 8.14
C GLU A 179 7.05 1.68 6.81
N LEU A 180 7.86 2.25 5.91
CA LEU A 180 8.21 1.60 4.65
C LEU A 180 9.05 0.34 4.90
N THR A 181 9.99 0.40 5.83
CA THR A 181 10.79 -0.76 6.24
C THR A 181 9.90 -1.86 6.83
N SER A 182 9.01 -1.52 7.77
CA SER A 182 8.06 -2.47 8.35
C SER A 182 7.16 -3.10 7.28
N LEU A 183 6.71 -2.31 6.28
CA LEU A 183 5.91 -2.84 5.18
C LEU A 183 6.72 -3.81 4.31
N LYS A 184 7.97 -3.50 4.00
CA LYS A 184 8.87 -4.39 3.25
C LYS A 184 9.12 -5.70 4.00
N GLU A 185 9.38 -5.63 5.31
CA GLU A 185 9.54 -6.80 6.17
C GLU A 185 8.27 -7.66 6.21
N TYR A 186 7.11 -7.00 6.31
CA TYR A 186 5.82 -7.69 6.26
C TYR A 186 5.62 -8.42 4.93
N ILE A 187 5.83 -7.74 3.80
CA ILE A 187 5.69 -8.34 2.46
C ILE A 187 6.66 -9.52 2.31
N SER A 188 7.89 -9.35 2.75
CA SER A 188 8.91 -10.37 2.78
C SER A 188 8.47 -11.58 3.60
N GLY A 189 8.01 -11.39 4.84
CA GLY A 189 7.48 -12.46 5.69
C GLY A 189 6.26 -13.15 5.09
N GLN A 190 5.35 -12.42 4.48
CA GLN A 190 4.17 -12.98 3.82
C GLN A 190 4.55 -13.77 2.57
N ALA A 191 5.55 -13.31 1.87
CA ALA A 191 6.06 -14.00 0.73
C ALA A 191 6.83 -15.27 1.13
N SER A 192 7.47 -15.34 2.30
CA SER A 192 8.32 -16.45 2.73
C SER A 192 7.62 -17.50 3.59
N ASP A 193 6.55 -17.17 4.31
CA ASP A 193 6.09 -18.00 5.42
C ASP A 193 4.58 -18.18 5.45
N GLY A 194 4.07 -19.36 5.42
CA GLY A 194 2.72 -19.78 5.76
C GLY A 194 1.56 -19.25 4.91
N TRP A 195 1.56 -18.02 4.51
CA TRP A 195 0.80 -17.52 3.36
C TRP A 195 1.42 -18.06 2.09
N GLY A 196 2.66 -18.39 2.24
CA GLY A 196 3.52 -18.97 1.28
C GLY A 196 3.18 -20.37 0.84
N GLU A 197 2.41 -21.14 1.53
CA GLU A 197 1.99 -22.47 0.99
C GLU A 197 1.43 -22.31 -0.42
N GLY A 198 1.13 -21.08 -0.79
CA GLY A 198 0.71 -20.72 -2.10
C GLY A 198 1.69 -19.96 -2.97
N PHE A 199 2.64 -19.25 -2.41
CA PHE A 199 3.55 -18.38 -3.13
C PHE A 199 5.01 -18.86 -3.11
N GLU A 200 5.40 -19.66 -2.14
CA GLU A 200 6.76 -20.13 -2.00
C GLU A 200 7.22 -20.99 -3.17
N GLN A 201 6.41 -21.92 -3.56
CA GLN A 201 6.73 -22.81 -4.67
C GLN A 201 5.43 -23.20 -5.36
N ARG A 202 5.22 -22.67 -6.55
CA ARG A 202 4.09 -23.08 -7.38
C ARG A 202 4.55 -23.93 -8.52
N GLU A 203 4.06 -25.14 -8.52
CA GLU A 203 4.10 -25.96 -9.71
C GLU A 203 3.07 -25.40 -10.71
N ILE A 204 3.57 -24.94 -11.85
CA ILE A 204 2.77 -24.45 -12.95
C ILE A 204 2.95 -25.41 -14.10
N HIS A 205 1.84 -26.02 -14.54
CA HIS A 205 1.82 -26.89 -15.70
C HIS A 205 1.72 -26.05 -16.97
N THR A 206 2.66 -26.22 -17.87
CA THR A 206 2.65 -25.59 -19.19
C THR A 206 2.71 -26.64 -20.29
N GLU A 207 2.49 -26.21 -21.55
CA GLU A 207 2.61 -27.07 -22.71
C GLU A 207 4.05 -27.56 -22.96
N ASP A 208 5.03 -26.75 -22.49
CA ASP A 208 6.47 -27.01 -22.64
C ASP A 208 7.10 -27.70 -21.41
N GLY A 209 6.27 -28.10 -20.43
CA GLY A 209 6.71 -28.77 -19.21
C GLY A 209 6.25 -28.04 -17.95
N ASP A 210 6.58 -28.65 -16.83
CA ASP A 210 6.23 -28.11 -15.51
C ASP A 210 7.34 -27.18 -14.99
N MET A 211 6.95 -26.09 -14.36
CA MET A 211 7.87 -25.15 -13.74
C MET A 211 7.47 -24.89 -12.30
N TYR A 212 8.45 -24.50 -11.47
CA TYR A 212 8.26 -23.88 -10.19
C TYR A 212 8.51 -22.39 -10.28
N VAL A 213 7.61 -21.58 -9.76
CA VAL A 213 7.78 -20.13 -9.65
C VAL A 213 8.01 -19.76 -8.19
N HIS A 214 9.13 -19.10 -7.96
CA HIS A 214 9.46 -18.48 -6.69
C HIS A 214 9.27 -16.98 -6.81
N LEU A 215 8.50 -16.39 -5.92
CA LEU A 215 8.35 -14.94 -5.90
C LEU A 215 9.56 -14.24 -5.27
N TRP A 216 10.49 -14.97 -4.67
CA TRP A 216 11.75 -14.46 -4.11
C TRP A 216 12.76 -15.59 -3.98
N ASP A 217 14.01 -15.21 -3.83
CA ASP A 217 15.08 -16.07 -3.38
C ASP A 217 15.38 -15.75 -1.91
N PHE A 218 15.58 -16.76 -1.08
CA PHE A 218 15.90 -16.59 0.33
C PHE A 218 17.20 -15.79 0.56
N ASP A 219 18.05 -15.70 -0.44
CA ASP A 219 19.33 -14.99 -0.36
C ASP A 219 19.25 -13.54 -0.91
N ASP A 220 18.16 -13.14 -1.62
CA ASP A 220 18.03 -11.85 -2.32
C ASP A 220 16.73 -11.11 -1.99
N TRP A 221 16.56 -10.80 -0.73
CA TRP A 221 15.36 -10.18 -0.15
C TRP A 221 15.18 -8.68 -0.48
N GLU A 222 15.59 -8.21 -1.61
CA GLU A 222 15.44 -6.81 -1.94
C GLU A 222 14.07 -6.46 -2.48
N ILE A 223 13.14 -6.16 -1.57
CA ILE A 223 11.91 -5.45 -1.92
C ILE A 223 12.24 -3.98 -2.09
N ARG A 224 11.97 -3.45 -3.28
CA ARG A 224 12.36 -2.11 -3.71
C ARG A 224 11.13 -1.29 -4.10
N THR A 225 11.19 0.01 -3.87
CA THR A 225 10.25 0.94 -4.48
C THR A 225 10.53 1.07 -6.00
N GLU A 226 9.57 1.59 -6.74
CA GLU A 226 9.75 1.88 -8.16
C GLU A 226 10.99 2.75 -8.43
N GLN A 227 11.20 3.75 -7.57
CA GLN A 227 12.34 4.66 -7.67
C GLN A 227 13.67 3.94 -7.43
N GLU A 228 13.74 3.04 -6.46
CA GLU A 228 14.94 2.23 -6.17
C GLU A 228 15.26 1.24 -7.31
N CYS A 229 14.22 0.73 -7.99
CA CYS A 229 14.40 -0.22 -9.10
C CYS A 229 14.79 0.46 -10.42
N PHE A 230 14.16 1.59 -10.74
CA PHE A 230 14.14 2.13 -12.11
C PHE A 230 14.62 3.58 -12.20
N ALA A 231 15.11 4.19 -11.12
CA ALA A 231 15.72 5.52 -11.19
C ALA A 231 16.91 5.51 -12.17
N PRO A 232 17.01 6.47 -13.08
CA PRO A 232 18.18 6.61 -13.93
C PRO A 232 19.42 6.82 -13.05
N LYS A 233 20.45 6.00 -13.32
CA LYS A 233 21.75 6.11 -12.64
C LYS A 233 22.53 7.33 -13.12
#